data_0c292a59ad4d9594dd0b7a2f30015ae5
#
_entry.id   0c292a59ad4d9594dd0b7a2f30015ae5
#
_cell.length_a   1.000
_cell.length_b   1.000
_cell.length_c   1.000
_cell.angle_alpha   90.00
_cell.angle_beta   90.00
_cell.angle_gamma   90.00
#
_symmetry.space_group_name_H-M   'P 1'
#
loop_
_entity.id
_entity.type
_entity.pdbx_description
1 polymer ?
#
loop_
_entity_poly.entity_id
_entity_poly.type
_entity_poly.pdbx_seq_one_letter_code
_entity_poly.pdbx_strand_id
1 'polypeptide(L)'
;MGQRDILRFREELASLVLKMRSKGIDDVRFFAAFEKIPRQHFVSSPWFDSAYDNKVIPIECGEYIERLEEQLLILSALSLKKKYRVLEIGTGSGFCTALMACLSDRVTTVDRYKTLVELARQKFQTLGIENIVVRRIDGSRIVTDLGSFDRILIWPSRSDEPKEFLELLAENGILIQAIGPDEGVQMVTRYTRIGSRFECSEMFQVRYQPFIEGIAEVL
;
A
#
# COMPACT_ATOMS: atom_id res chain seq x y z
N MET A 1 -12.28 -11.58 -20.68
CA MET A 1 -13.31 -10.82 -19.93
C MET A 1 -14.48 -10.57 -20.88
N GLY A 2 -15.68 -11.04 -20.57
CA GLY A 2 -16.86 -10.88 -21.41
C GLY A 2 -17.42 -9.45 -21.34
N GLN A 3 -18.27 -9.09 -22.30
CA GLN A 3 -18.87 -7.73 -22.36
C GLN A 3 -19.67 -7.36 -21.09
N ARG A 4 -20.29 -8.36 -20.43
CA ARG A 4 -21.00 -8.19 -19.15
C ARG A 4 -20.05 -7.89 -17.99
N ASP A 5 -18.88 -8.53 -17.97
CA ASP A 5 -17.85 -8.31 -16.93
C ASP A 5 -17.27 -6.89 -17.00
N ILE A 6 -17.07 -6.38 -18.24
CA ILE A 6 -16.59 -5.02 -18.47
C ILE A 6 -17.61 -3.98 -17.98
N LEU A 7 -18.89 -4.21 -18.25
CA LEU A 7 -19.96 -3.29 -17.85
C LEU A 7 -20.07 -3.24 -16.31
N ARG A 8 -20.10 -4.41 -15.68
CA ARG A 8 -20.13 -4.53 -14.22
C ARG A 8 -18.93 -3.84 -13.57
N PHE A 9 -17.72 -4.07 -14.08
CA PHE A 9 -16.51 -3.40 -13.58
C PHE A 9 -16.63 -1.87 -13.66
N ARG A 10 -17.16 -1.33 -14.76
CA ARG A 10 -17.33 0.11 -14.93
C ARG A 10 -18.36 0.70 -13.94
N GLU A 11 -19.41 -0.02 -13.66
CA GLU A 11 -20.44 0.40 -12.67
C GLU A 11 -19.85 0.39 -11.25
N GLU A 12 -19.13 -0.67 -10.87
CA GLU A 12 -18.45 -0.79 -9.59
C GLU A 12 -17.40 0.32 -9.41
N LEU A 13 -16.61 0.60 -10.47
CA LEU A 13 -15.62 1.67 -10.48
C LEU A 13 -16.28 3.04 -10.33
N ALA A 14 -17.35 3.34 -11.06
CA ALA A 14 -18.06 4.60 -10.98
C ALA A 14 -18.65 4.83 -9.57
N SER A 15 -19.26 3.79 -8.98
CA SER A 15 -19.77 3.84 -7.61
C SER A 15 -18.67 4.11 -6.60
N LEU A 16 -17.51 3.43 -6.73
CA LEU A 16 -16.35 3.63 -5.87
C LEU A 16 -15.79 5.06 -6.00
N VAL A 17 -15.65 5.58 -7.22
CA VAL A 17 -15.19 6.96 -7.47
C VAL A 17 -16.10 7.96 -6.79
N LEU A 18 -17.43 7.83 -6.92
CA LEU A 18 -18.39 8.71 -6.26
C LEU A 18 -18.24 8.64 -4.73
N LYS A 19 -18.09 7.44 -4.17
CA LYS A 19 -17.87 7.24 -2.75
C LYS A 19 -16.56 7.85 -2.26
N MET A 20 -15.48 7.71 -3.02
CA MET A 20 -14.19 8.30 -2.66
C MET A 20 -14.24 9.83 -2.73
N ARG A 21 -14.93 10.39 -3.74
CA ARG A 21 -15.14 11.85 -3.83
C ARG A 21 -15.94 12.40 -2.63
N SER A 22 -16.96 11.69 -2.16
CA SER A 22 -17.69 12.08 -0.95
C SER A 22 -16.83 12.10 0.31
N LYS A 23 -15.68 11.41 0.27
CA LYS A 23 -14.65 11.40 1.34
C LYS A 23 -13.49 12.39 1.09
N GLY A 24 -13.63 13.27 0.07
CA GLY A 24 -12.65 14.31 -0.24
C GLY A 24 -11.50 13.87 -1.14
N ILE A 25 -11.59 12.71 -1.80
CA ILE A 25 -10.59 12.28 -2.78
C ILE A 25 -11.01 12.72 -4.18
N ASP A 26 -10.35 13.76 -4.72
CA ASP A 26 -10.67 14.35 -6.02
C ASP A 26 -9.55 14.22 -7.06
N ASP A 27 -8.43 13.56 -6.75
CA ASP A 27 -7.29 13.43 -7.68
C ASP A 27 -7.64 12.52 -8.85
N VAL A 28 -7.88 13.12 -10.03
CA VAL A 28 -8.21 12.42 -11.28
C VAL A 28 -7.11 11.43 -11.67
N ARG A 29 -5.84 11.73 -11.36
CA ARG A 29 -4.70 10.83 -11.67
C ARG A 29 -4.78 9.55 -10.83
N PHE A 30 -5.24 9.68 -9.60
CA PHE A 30 -5.45 8.56 -8.71
C PHE A 30 -6.53 7.60 -9.25
N PHE A 31 -7.66 8.13 -9.70
CA PHE A 31 -8.72 7.32 -10.31
C PHE A 31 -8.29 6.70 -11.63
N ALA A 32 -7.51 7.42 -12.47
CA ALA A 32 -6.96 6.87 -13.70
C ALA A 32 -5.96 5.73 -13.44
N ALA A 33 -5.14 5.83 -12.38
CA ALA A 33 -4.27 4.74 -11.97
C ALA A 33 -5.07 3.52 -11.51
N PHE A 34 -6.13 3.73 -10.72
CA PHE A 34 -7.01 2.67 -10.25
C PHE A 34 -7.73 1.95 -11.41
N GLU A 35 -8.18 2.68 -12.43
CA GLU A 35 -8.79 2.11 -13.63
C GLU A 35 -7.78 1.27 -14.44
N LYS A 36 -6.51 1.74 -14.49
CA LYS A 36 -5.43 1.07 -15.21
C LYS A 36 -4.96 -0.22 -14.54
N ILE A 37 -5.07 -0.32 -13.20
CA ILE A 37 -4.57 -1.43 -12.40
C ILE A 37 -5.75 -2.25 -11.84
N PRO A 38 -6.23 -3.28 -12.57
CA PRO A 38 -7.37 -4.08 -12.15
C PRO A 38 -7.05 -4.88 -10.87
N ARG A 39 -7.76 -4.60 -9.77
CA ARG A 39 -7.54 -5.27 -8.47
C ARG A 39 -7.71 -6.79 -8.55
N GLN A 40 -8.54 -7.27 -9.45
CA GLN A 40 -8.74 -8.71 -9.70
C GLN A 40 -7.44 -9.46 -10.02
N HIS A 41 -6.44 -8.84 -10.64
CA HIS A 41 -5.15 -9.46 -10.90
C HIS A 41 -4.30 -9.69 -9.65
N PHE A 42 -4.70 -9.10 -8.53
CA PHE A 42 -3.96 -9.14 -7.28
C PHE A 42 -4.62 -10.00 -6.20
N VAL A 43 -5.75 -10.59 -6.50
CA VAL A 43 -6.46 -11.53 -5.63
C VAL A 43 -6.45 -12.93 -6.23
N SER A 44 -6.56 -13.96 -5.40
CA SER A 44 -6.67 -15.36 -5.87
C SER A 44 -8.06 -15.65 -6.41
N SER A 45 -8.17 -16.67 -7.27
CA SER A 45 -9.37 -17.05 -8.03
C SER A 45 -10.67 -17.09 -7.22
N PRO A 46 -10.73 -17.64 -5.99
CA PRO A 46 -11.95 -17.66 -5.19
C PRO A 46 -12.50 -16.27 -4.84
N TRP A 47 -11.69 -15.22 -4.98
CA TRP A 47 -12.01 -13.85 -4.58
C TRP A 47 -12.20 -12.89 -5.75
N PHE A 48 -12.14 -13.36 -7.01
CA PHE A 48 -12.24 -12.51 -8.20
C PHE A 48 -13.51 -11.67 -8.22
N ASP A 49 -14.65 -12.29 -7.95
CA ASP A 49 -15.96 -11.60 -7.93
C ASP A 49 -16.09 -10.60 -6.78
N SER A 50 -15.24 -10.74 -5.78
CA SER A 50 -15.21 -9.89 -4.58
C SER A 50 -14.06 -8.91 -4.55
N ALA A 51 -13.28 -8.82 -5.61
CA ALA A 51 -12.07 -7.99 -5.65
C ALA A 51 -12.33 -6.51 -5.33
N TYR A 52 -13.52 -6.02 -5.66
CA TYR A 52 -13.91 -4.62 -5.43
C TYR A 52 -14.83 -4.43 -4.21
N ASP A 53 -15.16 -5.49 -3.50
CA ASP A 53 -15.88 -5.39 -2.23
C ASP A 53 -15.01 -4.70 -1.18
N ASN A 54 -15.65 -3.93 -0.30
CA ASN A 54 -14.96 -3.28 0.82
C ASN A 54 -14.78 -4.24 2.00
N LYS A 55 -14.06 -5.33 1.77
CA LYS A 55 -13.75 -6.37 2.76
C LYS A 55 -12.28 -6.78 2.71
N VAL A 56 -11.83 -7.38 3.79
CA VAL A 56 -10.52 -8.03 3.88
C VAL A 56 -10.52 -9.26 2.99
N ILE A 57 -9.46 -9.47 2.22
CA ILE A 57 -9.30 -10.62 1.31
C ILE A 57 -8.05 -11.39 1.72
N PRO A 58 -8.16 -12.68 2.06
CA PRO A 58 -7.01 -13.52 2.36
C PRO A 58 -6.08 -13.66 1.14
N ILE A 59 -4.79 -13.69 1.41
CA ILE A 59 -3.74 -14.00 0.44
C ILE A 59 -2.83 -15.12 0.98
N GLU A 60 -1.79 -15.44 0.24
CA GLU A 60 -0.83 -16.47 0.62
C GLU A 60 -0.12 -16.10 1.93
N CYS A 61 0.53 -17.08 2.55
CA CYS A 61 1.29 -16.96 3.80
C CYS A 61 0.46 -16.63 5.05
N GLY A 62 -0.87 -16.79 5.00
CA GLY A 62 -1.76 -16.44 6.11
C GLY A 62 -2.02 -14.94 6.27
N GLU A 63 -1.58 -14.16 5.29
CA GLU A 63 -1.76 -12.71 5.23
C GLU A 63 -3.10 -12.32 4.58
N TYR A 64 -3.41 -11.03 4.56
CA TYR A 64 -4.61 -10.51 3.89
C TYR A 64 -4.35 -9.15 3.25
N ILE A 65 -5.23 -8.80 2.32
CA ILE A 65 -5.32 -7.45 1.77
C ILE A 65 -6.37 -6.69 2.57
N GLU A 66 -6.06 -5.49 2.97
CA GLU A 66 -6.93 -4.59 3.70
C GLU A 66 -8.16 -4.20 2.87
N ARG A 67 -9.18 -3.65 3.54
CA ARG A 67 -10.37 -3.15 2.88
C ARG A 67 -10.02 -2.12 1.80
N LEU A 68 -10.68 -2.22 0.66
CA LEU A 68 -10.39 -1.38 -0.50
C LEU A 68 -10.47 0.12 -0.17
N GLU A 69 -11.48 0.54 0.60
CA GLU A 69 -11.61 1.94 0.98
C GLU A 69 -10.47 2.43 1.88
N GLU A 70 -10.00 1.59 2.82
CA GLU A 70 -8.86 1.91 3.67
C GLU A 70 -7.59 2.10 2.83
N GLN A 71 -7.34 1.17 1.90
CA GLN A 71 -6.21 1.27 0.96
C GLN A 71 -6.27 2.57 0.15
N LEU A 72 -7.43 2.92 -0.41
CA LEU A 72 -7.59 4.12 -1.24
C LEU A 72 -7.43 5.42 -0.42
N LEU A 73 -7.95 5.46 0.82
CA LEU A 73 -7.76 6.59 1.73
C LEU A 73 -6.29 6.80 2.07
N ILE A 74 -5.57 5.73 2.42
CA ILE A 74 -4.13 5.76 2.73
C ILE A 74 -3.33 6.23 1.51
N LEU A 75 -3.55 5.63 0.34
CA LEU A 75 -2.84 6.00 -0.88
C LEU A 75 -3.10 7.45 -1.31
N SER A 76 -4.33 7.95 -1.16
CA SER A 76 -4.65 9.35 -1.41
C SER A 76 -3.91 10.28 -0.45
N ALA A 77 -3.85 9.94 0.84
CA ALA A 77 -3.18 10.73 1.86
C ALA A 77 -1.66 10.82 1.65
N LEU A 78 -1.04 9.87 0.94
CA LEU A 78 0.36 9.95 0.52
C LEU A 78 0.62 11.09 -0.45
N SER A 79 -0.39 11.63 -1.13
CA SER A 79 -0.26 12.77 -2.06
C SER A 79 0.88 12.56 -3.07
N LEU A 80 0.83 11.44 -3.78
CA LEU A 80 1.88 10.99 -4.70
C LEU A 80 2.11 11.95 -5.87
N LYS A 81 3.36 12.07 -6.32
CA LYS A 81 3.77 12.85 -7.50
C LYS A 81 4.76 12.05 -8.34
N LYS A 82 4.76 12.27 -9.64
CA LYS A 82 5.61 11.56 -10.63
C LYS A 82 7.11 11.60 -10.33
N LYS A 83 7.59 12.55 -9.59
CA LYS A 83 9.00 12.68 -9.22
C LYS A 83 9.38 12.00 -7.90
N TYR A 84 8.41 11.41 -7.18
CA TYR A 84 8.63 10.89 -5.84
C TYR A 84 9.18 9.47 -5.85
N ARG A 85 10.10 9.22 -4.91
CA ARG A 85 10.57 7.91 -4.52
C ARG A 85 9.74 7.40 -3.35
N VAL A 86 9.20 6.21 -3.48
CA VAL A 86 8.30 5.60 -2.49
C VAL A 86 8.97 4.37 -1.89
N LEU A 87 8.86 4.21 -0.57
CA LEU A 87 9.15 2.98 0.15
C LEU A 87 7.84 2.38 0.65
N GLU A 88 7.66 1.09 0.44
CA GLU A 88 6.55 0.31 0.99
C GLU A 88 7.09 -0.86 1.81
N ILE A 89 6.58 -1.04 3.02
CA ILE A 89 6.83 -2.19 3.88
C ILE A 89 5.56 -3.03 3.94
N GLY A 90 5.65 -4.29 3.49
CA GLY A 90 4.52 -5.16 3.29
C GLY A 90 4.02 -5.08 1.85
N THR A 91 4.69 -5.78 0.92
CA THR A 91 4.27 -5.88 -0.49
C THR A 91 2.90 -6.54 -0.61
N GLY A 92 2.66 -7.56 0.20
CA GLY A 92 1.43 -8.35 0.17
C GLY A 92 1.08 -8.83 -1.23
N SER A 93 -0.13 -8.54 -1.70
CA SER A 93 -0.56 -8.89 -3.07
C SER A 93 0.13 -8.12 -4.18
N GLY A 94 0.73 -6.95 -3.88
CA GLY A 94 1.32 -6.01 -4.82
C GLY A 94 0.35 -4.97 -5.40
N PHE A 95 -0.94 -4.98 -5.04
CA PHE A 95 -1.93 -4.07 -5.61
C PHE A 95 -1.61 -2.60 -5.33
N CYS A 96 -1.36 -2.25 -4.06
CA CYS A 96 -1.04 -0.87 -3.68
C CYS A 96 0.31 -0.43 -4.25
N THR A 97 1.29 -1.33 -4.30
CA THR A 97 2.58 -1.10 -4.98
C THR A 97 2.38 -0.68 -6.44
N ALA A 98 1.54 -1.42 -7.18
CA ALA A 98 1.25 -1.13 -8.59
C ALA A 98 0.55 0.23 -8.78
N LEU A 99 -0.40 0.58 -7.91
CA LEU A 99 -1.05 1.89 -7.92
C LEU A 99 -0.04 3.01 -7.64
N MET A 100 0.80 2.86 -6.63
CA MET A 100 1.84 3.84 -6.30
C MET A 100 2.84 4.01 -7.45
N ALA A 101 3.20 2.93 -8.15
CA ALA A 101 4.10 2.98 -9.30
C ALA A 101 3.50 3.79 -10.47
N CYS A 102 2.18 3.74 -10.67
CA CYS A 102 1.51 4.60 -11.66
C CYS A 102 1.61 6.09 -11.33
N LEU A 103 1.83 6.47 -10.07
CA LEU A 103 1.74 7.85 -9.56
C LEU A 103 3.09 8.43 -9.13
N SER A 104 4.16 7.63 -9.12
CA SER A 104 5.49 8.02 -8.63
C SER A 104 6.60 7.74 -9.65
N ASP A 105 7.82 8.14 -9.35
CA ASP A 105 9.01 7.84 -10.14
C ASP A 105 9.41 6.37 -9.96
N ARG A 106 9.58 5.96 -8.71
CA ARG A 106 10.00 4.60 -8.34
C ARG A 106 9.36 4.18 -7.02
N VAL A 107 8.96 2.92 -6.95
CA VAL A 107 8.55 2.26 -5.71
C VAL A 107 9.56 1.18 -5.36
N THR A 108 10.11 1.26 -4.14
CA THR A 108 10.80 0.14 -3.51
C THR A 108 9.84 -0.50 -2.53
N THR A 109 9.51 -1.76 -2.74
CA THR A 109 8.63 -2.52 -1.85
C THR A 109 9.35 -3.71 -1.27
N VAL A 110 9.08 -4.01 -0.02
CA VAL A 110 9.72 -5.12 0.70
C VAL A 110 8.70 -5.98 1.41
N ASP A 111 9.00 -7.27 1.46
CA ASP A 111 8.22 -8.24 2.20
C ASP A 111 9.14 -9.28 2.83
N ARG A 112 8.72 -9.85 3.94
CA ARG A 112 9.42 -10.91 4.64
C ARG A 112 9.19 -12.29 4.01
N TYR A 113 8.08 -12.47 3.30
CA TYR A 113 7.69 -13.72 2.67
C TYR A 113 8.20 -13.84 1.23
N LYS A 114 8.94 -14.92 0.97
CA LYS A 114 9.46 -15.21 -0.39
C LYS A 114 8.33 -15.36 -1.40
N THR A 115 7.29 -16.09 -1.03
CA THR A 115 6.14 -16.37 -1.88
C THR A 115 5.43 -15.11 -2.33
N LEU A 116 5.15 -14.16 -1.40
CA LEU A 116 4.50 -12.88 -1.73
C LEU A 116 5.37 -12.03 -2.67
N VAL A 117 6.69 -11.97 -2.40
CA VAL A 117 7.65 -11.26 -3.27
C VAL A 117 7.65 -11.82 -4.69
N GLU A 118 7.68 -13.14 -4.85
CA GLU A 118 7.71 -13.79 -6.16
C GLU A 118 6.41 -13.60 -6.93
N LEU A 119 5.26 -13.77 -6.27
CA LEU A 119 3.93 -13.55 -6.86
C LEU A 119 3.72 -12.10 -7.29
N ALA A 120 4.09 -11.14 -6.43
CA ALA A 120 4.00 -9.72 -6.77
C ALA A 120 4.87 -9.37 -7.96
N ARG A 121 6.12 -9.87 -8.00
CA ARG A 121 7.06 -9.65 -9.11
C ARG A 121 6.50 -10.18 -10.44
N GLN A 122 5.91 -11.38 -10.44
CA GLN A 122 5.27 -11.95 -11.63
C GLN A 122 4.11 -11.08 -12.13
N LYS A 123 3.26 -10.57 -11.20
CA LYS A 123 2.15 -9.69 -11.55
C LYS A 123 2.64 -8.36 -12.15
N PHE A 124 3.69 -7.74 -11.58
CA PHE A 124 4.27 -6.51 -12.12
C PHE A 124 4.85 -6.71 -13.53
N GLN A 125 5.54 -7.83 -13.76
CA GLN A 125 6.05 -8.19 -15.10
C GLN A 125 4.90 -8.37 -16.10
N THR A 126 3.85 -9.10 -15.73
CA THR A 126 2.67 -9.32 -16.59
C THR A 126 1.97 -8.01 -16.95
N LEU A 127 1.95 -7.04 -16.03
CA LEU A 127 1.33 -5.73 -16.25
C LEU A 127 2.30 -4.71 -16.90
N GLY A 128 3.54 -5.09 -17.18
CA GLY A 128 4.54 -4.20 -17.77
C GLY A 128 4.93 -3.02 -16.90
N ILE A 129 4.94 -3.20 -15.57
CA ILE A 129 5.30 -2.15 -14.60
C ILE A 129 6.79 -2.27 -14.28
N GLU A 130 7.61 -1.35 -14.76
CA GLU A 130 9.08 -1.45 -14.72
C GLU A 130 9.72 -0.64 -13.58
N ASN A 131 9.00 0.32 -12.99
CA ASN A 131 9.52 1.23 -11.97
C ASN A 131 9.32 0.73 -10.53
N ILE A 132 9.24 -0.60 -10.34
CA ILE A 132 9.12 -1.25 -9.03
C ILE A 132 10.38 -2.08 -8.74
N VAL A 133 10.94 -1.90 -7.55
CA VAL A 133 12.00 -2.75 -7.00
C VAL A 133 11.41 -3.57 -5.85
N VAL A 134 11.27 -4.87 -6.05
CA VAL A 134 10.74 -5.79 -5.03
C VAL A 134 11.89 -6.50 -4.34
N ARG A 135 11.94 -6.49 -3.01
CA ARG A 135 12.98 -7.15 -2.22
C ARG A 135 12.38 -8.04 -1.13
N ARG A 136 12.97 -9.23 -0.95
CA ARG A 136 12.72 -10.05 0.22
C ARG A 136 13.72 -9.65 1.30
N ILE A 137 13.28 -8.85 2.24
CA ILE A 137 14.09 -8.45 3.40
C ILE A 137 13.20 -8.29 4.63
N ASP A 138 13.82 -8.32 5.78
CA ASP A 138 13.21 -7.92 7.04
C ASP A 138 12.99 -6.40 7.02
N GLY A 139 11.74 -5.97 7.03
CA GLY A 139 11.38 -4.56 7.01
C GLY A 139 11.94 -3.75 8.19
N SER A 140 12.19 -4.39 9.35
CA SER A 140 12.77 -3.74 10.53
C SER A 140 14.24 -3.35 10.32
N ARG A 141 14.92 -4.02 9.38
CA ARG A 141 16.34 -3.82 9.05
C ARG A 141 16.55 -3.01 7.77
N ILE A 142 15.59 -2.17 7.40
CA ILE A 142 15.77 -1.26 6.25
C ILE A 142 16.81 -0.23 6.64
N VAL A 143 17.98 -0.48 6.13
CA VAL A 143 19.19 0.24 6.44
C VAL A 143 19.22 1.54 5.65
N THR A 144 19.87 2.54 6.22
CA THR A 144 20.23 3.84 5.67
C THR A 144 20.81 3.81 4.24
N ASP A 145 21.25 2.67 3.74
CA ASP A 145 21.81 2.47 2.40
C ASP A 145 20.81 2.67 1.24
N LEU A 146 19.50 2.71 1.52
CA LEU A 146 18.49 2.96 0.49
C LEU A 146 18.31 4.45 0.16
N GLY A 147 18.93 5.33 0.94
CA GLY A 147 18.77 6.78 0.81
C GLY A 147 17.44 7.27 1.34
N SER A 148 17.08 8.51 1.04
CA SER A 148 15.82 9.11 1.50
C SER A 148 14.66 8.83 0.56
N PHE A 149 13.45 8.87 1.10
CA PHE A 149 12.19 8.68 0.38
C PHE A 149 11.26 9.87 0.57
N ASP A 150 10.55 10.24 -0.49
CA ASP A 150 9.52 11.26 -0.41
C ASP A 150 8.25 10.74 0.29
N ARG A 151 7.99 9.43 0.16
CA ARG A 151 6.82 8.76 0.73
C ARG A 151 7.19 7.41 1.28
N ILE A 152 6.69 7.11 2.47
CA ILE A 152 6.84 5.80 3.12
C ILE A 152 5.47 5.31 3.53
N LEU A 153 5.13 4.08 3.15
CA LEU A 153 3.93 3.38 3.58
C LEU A 153 4.34 2.11 4.30
N ILE A 154 3.82 1.91 5.50
CA ILE A 154 4.06 0.72 6.31
C ILE A 154 2.72 0.10 6.62
N TRP A 155 2.45 -1.08 6.06
CA TRP A 155 1.17 -1.79 6.25
C TRP A 155 1.05 -2.41 7.64
N PRO A 156 2.07 -3.13 8.16
CA PRO A 156 1.99 -3.68 9.50
C PRO A 156 1.91 -2.60 10.57
N SER A 157 1.08 -2.84 11.59
CA SER A 157 0.94 -1.92 12.74
C SER A 157 2.13 -2.03 13.71
N ARG A 158 2.33 -0.97 14.50
CA ARG A 158 3.33 -0.93 15.59
C ARG A 158 2.72 -0.30 16.83
N SER A 159 3.27 -0.68 17.99
CA SER A 159 2.85 -0.10 19.26
C SER A 159 3.42 1.30 19.52
N ASP A 160 4.51 1.65 18.85
CA ASP A 160 5.29 2.86 19.05
C ASP A 160 5.57 3.64 17.77
N GLU A 161 6.10 4.85 17.91
CA GLU A 161 6.45 5.71 16.80
C GLU A 161 7.58 5.10 15.94
N PRO A 162 7.46 5.11 14.59
CA PRO A 162 8.43 4.48 13.67
C PRO A 162 9.66 5.37 13.43
N LYS A 163 10.43 5.69 14.46
CA LYS A 163 11.53 6.67 14.43
C LYS A 163 12.55 6.38 13.34
N GLU A 164 12.96 5.13 13.20
CA GLU A 164 13.94 4.70 12.19
C GLU A 164 13.47 4.94 10.75
N PHE A 165 12.17 4.88 10.49
CA PHE A 165 11.60 5.17 9.17
C PHE A 165 11.37 6.67 8.96
N LEU A 166 11.07 7.41 10.03
CA LEU A 166 10.94 8.88 9.96
C LEU A 166 12.24 9.53 9.53
N GLU A 167 13.39 9.00 9.96
CA GLU A 167 14.72 9.49 9.56
C GLU A 167 15.01 9.29 8.06
N LEU A 168 14.35 8.32 7.41
CA LEU A 168 14.45 8.08 5.97
C LEU A 168 13.60 9.04 5.13
N LEU A 169 12.74 9.85 5.74
CA LEU A 169 11.92 10.81 5.00
C LEU A 169 12.77 11.97 4.46
N ALA A 170 12.57 12.28 3.19
CA ALA A 170 13.04 13.54 2.60
C ALA A 170 12.31 14.74 3.22
N GLU A 171 12.80 15.94 2.98
CA GLU A 171 12.11 17.17 3.37
C GLU A 171 10.72 17.24 2.75
N ASN A 172 9.69 17.56 3.54
CA ASN A 172 8.28 17.48 3.19
C ASN A 172 7.79 16.05 2.83
N GLY A 173 8.56 15.05 3.25
CA GLY A 173 8.19 13.64 3.10
C GLY A 173 7.01 13.26 4.00
N ILE A 174 6.26 12.23 3.59
CA ILE A 174 5.12 11.70 4.32
C ILE A 174 5.33 10.22 4.60
N LEU A 175 5.12 9.81 5.86
CA LEU A 175 5.03 8.42 6.28
C LEU A 175 3.61 8.15 6.79
N ILE A 176 3.03 7.00 6.42
CA ILE A 176 1.75 6.53 6.94
C ILE A 176 1.92 5.12 7.51
N GLN A 177 1.46 4.93 8.74
CA GLN A 177 1.44 3.63 9.42
C GLN A 177 0.31 3.58 10.45
N ALA A 178 -0.20 2.38 10.75
CA ALA A 178 -1.09 2.14 11.87
C ALA A 178 -0.29 2.03 13.17
N ILE A 179 -0.64 2.84 14.17
CA ILE A 179 0.01 2.89 15.48
C ILE A 179 -0.99 2.49 16.56
N GLY A 180 -0.60 1.58 17.43
CA GLY A 180 -1.42 1.06 18.53
C GLY A 180 -1.03 -0.36 18.92
N PRO A 181 -1.78 -0.99 19.84
CA PRO A 181 -1.45 -2.30 20.37
C PRO A 181 -1.49 -3.38 19.29
N ASP A 182 -0.65 -4.42 19.45
CA ASP A 182 -0.58 -5.57 18.53
C ASP A 182 -1.94 -6.28 18.44
N GLU A 183 -2.63 -6.41 19.57
CA GLU A 183 -4.01 -6.88 19.64
C GLU A 183 -4.93 -5.73 20.01
N GLY A 184 -5.82 -5.34 19.08
CA GLY A 184 -6.76 -4.27 19.36
C GLY A 184 -6.98 -3.31 18.20
N VAL A 185 -7.35 -2.09 18.56
CA VAL A 185 -7.59 -1.01 17.60
C VAL A 185 -6.35 -0.15 17.51
N GLN A 186 -5.86 0.03 16.30
CA GLN A 186 -4.77 0.95 15.99
C GLN A 186 -5.32 2.20 15.27
N MET A 187 -4.57 3.28 15.31
CA MET A 187 -4.85 4.52 14.60
C MET A 187 -3.92 4.66 13.39
N VAL A 188 -4.47 4.70 12.19
CA VAL A 188 -3.69 5.08 11.01
C VAL A 188 -3.23 6.51 11.18
N THR A 189 -1.92 6.67 11.22
CA THR A 189 -1.25 7.93 11.55
C THR A 189 -0.39 8.38 10.39
N ARG A 190 -0.52 9.65 10.05
CA ARG A 190 0.27 10.32 9.01
C ARG A 190 1.29 11.24 9.66
N TYR A 191 2.55 11.01 9.37
CA TYR A 191 3.68 11.85 9.75
C TYR A 191 4.15 12.67 8.56
N THR A 192 4.46 13.94 8.78
CA THR A 192 5.03 14.83 7.76
C THR A 192 6.31 15.46 8.29
N ARG A 193 7.42 15.30 7.57
CA ARG A 193 8.68 15.95 7.93
C ARG A 193 8.65 17.42 7.53
N ILE A 194 8.96 18.30 8.49
CA ILE A 194 9.10 19.74 8.28
C ILE A 194 10.43 20.19 8.94
N GLY A 195 11.47 20.32 8.14
CA GLY A 195 12.82 20.57 8.65
C GLY A 195 13.29 19.42 9.55
N SER A 196 13.60 19.74 10.81
CA SER A 196 14.01 18.77 11.84
C SER A 196 12.84 18.19 12.66
N ARG A 197 11.59 18.54 12.37
CA ARG A 197 10.41 18.12 13.11
C ARG A 197 9.54 17.19 12.28
N PHE A 198 8.71 16.41 12.99
CA PHE A 198 7.68 15.58 12.41
C PHE A 198 6.32 16.02 12.94
N GLU A 199 5.44 16.45 12.05
CA GLU A 199 4.04 16.69 12.40
C GLU A 199 3.26 15.39 12.25
N CYS A 200 2.43 15.10 13.22
CA CYS A 200 1.62 13.89 13.30
C CYS A 200 0.14 14.24 13.19
N SER A 201 -0.61 13.49 12.39
CA SER A 201 -2.06 13.60 12.29
C SER A 201 -2.70 12.23 12.24
N GLU A 202 -3.72 12.02 13.07
CA GLU A 202 -4.53 10.82 13.08
C GLU A 202 -5.54 10.84 11.92
N MET A 203 -5.77 9.68 11.30
CA MET A 203 -6.68 9.55 10.16
C MET A 203 -7.95 8.77 10.52
N PHE A 204 -7.82 7.48 10.78
CA PHE A 204 -8.94 6.59 11.12
C PHE A 204 -8.45 5.32 11.82
N GLN A 205 -9.37 4.63 12.49
CA GLN A 205 -9.09 3.41 13.23
C GLN A 205 -9.13 2.16 12.35
N VAL A 206 -8.21 1.23 12.63
CA VAL A 206 -8.07 -0.06 11.93
C VAL A 206 -7.73 -1.19 12.90
N ARG A 207 -7.66 -2.41 12.36
CA ARG A 207 -7.06 -3.58 13.01
C ARG A 207 -6.20 -4.28 11.97
N TYR A 208 -4.91 -3.95 11.96
CA TYR A 208 -3.92 -4.52 11.07
C TYR A 208 -3.02 -5.51 11.80
N GLN A 209 -2.38 -6.38 11.03
CA GLN A 209 -1.41 -7.31 11.57
C GLN A 209 -0.20 -6.54 12.13
N PRO A 210 0.37 -7.02 13.26
CA PRO A 210 1.52 -6.36 13.85
C PRO A 210 2.77 -6.53 12.99
N PHE A 211 3.67 -5.60 13.13
CA PHE A 211 5.00 -5.66 12.53
C PHE A 211 5.81 -6.78 13.17
N ILE A 212 6.16 -7.79 12.38
CA ILE A 212 6.95 -8.93 12.83
C ILE A 212 8.36 -8.83 12.26
N GLU A 213 9.36 -8.80 13.12
CA GLU A 213 10.77 -8.82 12.74
C GLU A 213 11.20 -10.16 12.14
N GLY A 214 12.25 -10.11 11.34
CA GLY A 214 12.85 -11.28 10.72
C GLY A 214 12.23 -11.67 9.39
N ILE A 215 13.00 -12.44 8.62
CA ILE A 215 12.54 -13.06 7.37
C ILE A 215 11.77 -14.32 7.72
N ALA A 216 10.63 -14.58 7.07
CA ALA A 216 9.95 -15.86 7.20
C ALA A 216 10.76 -16.97 6.52
N GLU A 217 11.17 -17.99 7.29
CA GLU A 217 12.01 -19.08 6.79
C GLU A 217 11.22 -20.14 6.01
N VAL A 218 9.94 -20.30 6.35
CA VAL A 218 9.03 -21.27 5.74
C VAL A 218 7.77 -20.52 5.30
N LEU A 219 7.43 -20.62 4.03
CA LEU A 219 6.22 -20.28 3.24
C LEU A 219 6.56 -19.56 1.95
#